data_ce5c537bb4c8db258d9cf652e767faea
#
_entry.id   ce5c537bb4c8db258d9cf652e767faea
#
_cell.length_a   1.000
_cell.length_b   1.000
_cell.length_c   1.000
_cell.angle_alpha   90.00
_cell.angle_beta   90.00
_cell.angle_gamma   90.00
#
_symmetry.space_group_name_H-M   'P 1'
#
loop_
_entity.id
_entity.type
_entity.pdbx_description
1 polymer ?
#
loop_
_entity_poly.entity_id
_entity_poly.type
_entity_poly.pdbx_seq_one_letter_code
_entity_poly.pdbx_strand_id
1 'polypeptide(L)'
;MNKNVMAIGVAVVGLSALLFAGVAARRGGRVASPSSAVTTTVGKMTSLEAVPRIAPAALREEIDRGEVVVIDVRDIDSYTASHISGAMHIPVSYIESELSYLPRGKPIVAYCT
;
A
#
# COMPACT_ATOMS: atom_id res chain seq x y z
N MET A 1 -8.92 17.72 49.32
CA MET A 1 -7.98 17.51 50.47
C MET A 1 -7.26 16.21 50.24
N ASN A 2 -5.99 16.28 50.33
CA ASN A 2 -4.85 15.34 50.35
C ASN A 2 -4.17 15.24 48.96
N LYS A 3 -3.14 16.03 48.72
CA LYS A 3 -1.79 16.24 49.34
C LYS A 3 -1.08 14.91 49.60
N ASN A 4 -0.01 14.80 48.90
CA ASN A 4 1.33 14.32 49.28
C ASN A 4 1.89 13.41 48.21
N VAL A 5 3.06 13.55 47.72
CA VAL A 5 4.41 14.01 48.12
C VAL A 5 5.28 13.25 47.13
N MET A 6 6.01 13.89 46.24
CA MET A 6 7.44 14.22 46.37
C MET A 6 8.36 13.10 46.86
N ALA A 7 9.18 12.57 45.94
CA ALA A 7 10.52 12.01 46.21
C ALA A 7 11.20 11.83 44.83
N ILE A 8 12.12 12.62 44.40
CA ILE A 8 13.57 12.77 44.64
C ILE A 8 14.29 11.41 44.75
N GLY A 9 15.15 11.20 43.79
CA GLY A 9 16.13 10.09 43.80
C GLY A 9 16.92 10.10 42.50
N VAL A 10 17.88 10.95 42.41
CA VAL A 10 19.34 10.79 42.51
C VAL A 10 19.96 9.95 41.39
N ALA A 11 20.79 10.63 40.64
CA ALA A 11 21.75 10.19 39.64
C ALA A 11 22.69 9.07 40.10
N VAL A 12 22.96 8.13 39.24
CA VAL A 12 24.21 7.36 39.28
C VAL A 12 24.81 7.38 37.89
N VAL A 13 25.88 8.11 37.81
CA VAL A 13 26.84 8.11 36.72
C VAL A 13 27.62 6.81 36.81
N GLY A 14 27.51 5.98 35.78
CA GLY A 14 28.32 4.78 35.63
C GLY A 14 29.05 4.80 34.29
N LEU A 15 30.22 5.38 34.31
CA LEU A 15 31.21 5.33 33.23
C LEU A 15 31.82 3.93 33.19
N SER A 16 31.56 3.15 32.15
CA SER A 16 32.35 1.96 31.85
C SER A 16 32.56 1.87 30.35
N ALA A 17 33.70 2.35 29.93
CA ALA A 17 34.31 2.07 28.65
C ALA A 17 34.80 0.60 28.65
N LEU A 18 34.29 -0.18 27.71
CA LEU A 18 34.92 -1.44 27.32
C LEU A 18 34.88 -1.58 25.80
N LEU A 19 36.03 -1.37 25.24
CA LEU A 19 36.42 -1.70 23.87
C LEU A 19 36.19 -3.18 23.62
N PHE A 20 35.29 -3.53 22.70
CA PHE A 20 35.35 -4.82 22.05
C PHE A 20 35.37 -4.60 20.55
N ALA A 21 36.58 -4.70 20.01
CA ALA A 21 36.81 -4.92 18.60
C ALA A 21 36.43 -6.38 18.29
N GLY A 22 35.35 -6.54 17.54
CA GLY A 22 34.91 -7.83 17.04
C GLY A 22 34.47 -7.67 15.60
N VAL A 23 35.42 -7.88 14.68
CA VAL A 23 35.17 -8.06 13.25
C VAL A 23 34.34 -9.32 13.05
N ALA A 24 33.12 -9.18 12.59
CA ALA A 24 32.40 -10.24 11.93
C ALA A 24 31.59 -9.65 10.76
N ALA A 25 32.22 -9.68 9.61
CA ALA A 25 31.55 -9.48 8.33
C ALA A 25 30.50 -10.58 8.14
N ARG A 26 29.23 -10.27 8.40
CA ARG A 26 28.11 -11.05 7.86
C ARG A 26 27.51 -10.28 6.71
N ARG A 27 27.80 -10.76 5.53
CA ARG A 27 27.09 -10.46 4.30
C ARG A 27 25.60 -10.81 4.53
N GLY A 28 24.82 -9.88 5.00
CA GLY A 28 23.38 -9.93 4.92
C GLY A 28 23.00 -9.62 3.49
N GLY A 29 22.59 -10.64 2.75
CA GLY A 29 22.02 -10.46 1.42
C GLY A 29 20.88 -9.46 1.50
N ARG A 30 21.05 -8.31 0.86
CA ARG A 30 19.94 -7.43 0.50
C ARG A 30 19.06 -8.24 -0.45
N VAL A 31 17.97 -8.75 0.06
CA VAL A 31 16.85 -9.13 -0.80
C VAL A 31 16.32 -7.80 -1.34
N ALA A 32 16.75 -7.44 -2.54
CA ALA A 32 16.17 -6.35 -3.27
C ALA A 32 14.73 -6.75 -3.56
N SER A 33 13.78 -6.16 -2.85
CA SER A 33 12.40 -6.13 -3.29
C SER A 33 12.38 -5.48 -4.67
N PRO A 34 11.83 -6.13 -5.70
CA PRO A 34 11.59 -5.45 -6.95
C PRO A 34 10.50 -4.40 -6.70
N SER A 35 10.92 -3.18 -6.42
CA SER A 35 10.07 -2.02 -6.60
C SER A 35 9.79 -1.94 -8.10
N SER A 36 8.70 -2.57 -8.52
CA SER A 36 8.18 -2.37 -9.87
C SER A 36 7.69 -0.93 -9.95
N ALA A 37 8.62 -0.06 -10.33
CA ALA A 37 8.24 1.26 -10.80
C ALA A 37 7.39 1.05 -12.07
N VAL A 38 6.08 1.14 -11.90
CA VAL A 38 5.16 1.24 -13.03
C VAL A 38 5.41 2.59 -13.67
N THR A 39 6.29 2.60 -14.67
CA THR A 39 6.47 3.74 -15.55
C THR A 39 5.19 3.86 -16.36
N THR A 40 4.32 4.79 -15.98
CA THR A 40 3.12 5.13 -16.73
C THR A 40 3.53 5.86 -18.00
N THR A 41 3.83 5.10 -19.04
CA THR A 41 3.82 5.63 -20.40
C THR A 41 2.37 5.59 -20.87
N VAL A 42 1.71 6.74 -20.86
CA VAL A 42 0.39 6.92 -21.48
C VAL A 42 0.61 6.88 -23.01
N GLY A 43 0.83 5.69 -23.52
CA GLY A 43 0.79 5.39 -24.95
C GLY A 43 -0.63 4.96 -25.30
N LYS A 44 -1.13 5.40 -26.45
CA LYS A 44 -2.40 4.96 -27.02
C LYS A 44 -2.44 3.43 -27.06
N MET A 45 -3.17 2.82 -26.11
CA MET A 45 -3.33 1.39 -26.03
C MET A 45 -4.16 0.91 -27.22
N THR A 46 -3.54 0.14 -28.09
CA THR A 46 -4.17 -0.36 -29.32
C THR A 46 -4.73 -1.77 -29.17
N SER A 47 -4.51 -2.43 -28.02
CA SER A 47 -5.03 -3.77 -27.78
C SER A 47 -5.27 -3.98 -26.27
N LEU A 48 -6.29 -4.79 -25.94
CA LEU A 48 -6.60 -5.20 -24.54
C LEU A 48 -5.47 -6.02 -23.89
N GLU A 49 -4.60 -6.64 -24.67
CA GLU A 49 -3.44 -7.38 -24.18
C GLU A 49 -2.32 -6.46 -23.66
N ALA A 50 -2.32 -5.20 -24.10
CA ALA A 50 -1.37 -4.20 -23.63
C ALA A 50 -1.73 -3.59 -22.26
N VAL A 51 -2.91 -3.90 -21.70
CA VAL A 51 -3.32 -3.42 -20.38
C VAL A 51 -2.57 -4.21 -19.32
N PRO A 52 -1.77 -3.54 -18.46
CA PRO A 52 -1.09 -4.22 -17.36
C PRO A 52 -2.10 -4.95 -16.47
N ARG A 53 -1.73 -6.13 -16.01
CA ARG A 53 -2.53 -6.91 -15.08
C ARG A 53 -1.77 -7.10 -13.79
N ILE A 54 -2.46 -7.03 -12.67
CA ILE A 54 -1.91 -7.29 -11.35
C ILE A 54 -2.42 -8.63 -10.83
N ALA A 55 -1.52 -9.41 -10.21
CA ALA A 55 -1.91 -10.65 -9.57
C ALA A 55 -2.73 -10.37 -8.29
N PRO A 56 -3.73 -11.22 -7.95
CA PRO A 56 -4.59 -10.98 -6.78
C PRO A 56 -3.84 -10.81 -5.46
N ALA A 57 -2.76 -11.58 -5.25
CA ALA A 57 -1.95 -11.47 -4.04
C ALA A 57 -1.25 -10.10 -3.93
N ALA A 58 -0.66 -9.63 -5.03
CA ALA A 58 -0.01 -8.31 -5.08
C ALA A 58 -1.03 -7.18 -4.91
N LEU A 59 -2.21 -7.29 -5.54
CA LEU A 59 -3.29 -6.32 -5.36
C LEU A 59 -3.72 -6.23 -3.89
N ARG A 60 -3.83 -7.36 -3.20
CA ARG A 60 -4.19 -7.40 -1.78
C ARG A 60 -3.20 -6.60 -0.94
N GLU A 61 -1.91 -6.79 -1.17
CA GLU A 61 -0.86 -6.05 -0.45
C GLU A 61 -0.93 -4.54 -0.72
N GLU A 62 -1.22 -4.13 -1.95
CA GLU A 62 -1.37 -2.71 -2.30
C GLU A 62 -2.62 -2.09 -1.68
N ILE A 63 -3.72 -2.85 -1.58
CA ILE A 63 -4.94 -2.42 -0.87
C ILE A 63 -4.63 -2.22 0.62
N ASP A 64 -3.96 -3.17 1.25
CA ASP A 64 -3.65 -3.12 2.69
C ASP A 64 -2.71 -1.94 3.01
N ARG A 65 -1.85 -1.51 2.07
CA ARG A 65 -1.02 -0.31 2.19
C ARG A 65 -1.73 0.99 1.80
N GLY A 66 -2.93 0.89 1.22
CA GLY A 66 -3.65 2.06 0.71
C GLY A 66 -3.00 2.73 -0.50
N GLU A 67 -2.21 1.99 -1.28
CA GLU A 67 -1.43 2.49 -2.42
C GLU A 67 -2.20 2.45 -3.74
N VAL A 68 -3.34 1.78 -3.78
CA VAL A 68 -4.16 1.57 -4.98
C VAL A 68 -5.61 1.96 -4.73
N VAL A 69 -6.31 2.35 -5.78
CA VAL A 69 -7.77 2.51 -5.81
C VAL A 69 -8.35 1.36 -6.63
N VAL A 70 -9.28 0.61 -6.04
CA VAL A 70 -9.96 -0.50 -6.73
C VAL A 70 -11.35 -0.07 -7.16
N ILE A 71 -11.71 -0.33 -8.41
CA ILE A 71 -13.06 -0.11 -8.92
C ILE A 71 -13.66 -1.41 -9.42
N ASP A 72 -14.92 -1.63 -9.05
CA ASP A 72 -15.75 -2.72 -9.56
C ASP A 72 -16.61 -2.18 -10.70
N VAL A 73 -16.41 -2.69 -11.90
CA VAL A 73 -17.10 -2.21 -13.11
C VAL A 73 -18.31 -3.08 -13.51
N ARG A 74 -18.66 -4.04 -12.65
CA ARG A 74 -19.82 -4.92 -12.87
C ARG A 74 -21.15 -4.19 -12.63
N ASP A 75 -22.24 -4.90 -12.87
CA ASP A 75 -23.58 -4.44 -12.52
C ASP A 75 -23.77 -4.37 -10.98
N ILE A 76 -24.85 -3.70 -10.55
CA ILE A 76 -25.13 -3.49 -9.12
C ILE A 76 -25.46 -4.79 -8.39
N ASP A 77 -26.05 -5.76 -9.05
CA ASP A 77 -26.44 -7.02 -8.42
C ASP A 77 -25.18 -7.84 -8.09
N SER A 78 -24.25 -7.92 -9.03
CA SER A 78 -22.94 -8.56 -8.83
C SER A 78 -22.13 -7.88 -7.72
N TYR A 79 -22.09 -6.55 -7.71
CA TYR A 79 -21.42 -5.79 -6.65
C TYR A 79 -22.03 -6.06 -5.27
N THR A 80 -23.38 -6.03 -5.19
CA THR A 80 -24.10 -6.23 -3.94
C THR A 80 -23.95 -7.64 -3.40
N ALA A 81 -23.90 -8.64 -4.29
CA ALA A 81 -23.71 -10.04 -3.89
C ALA A 81 -22.34 -10.27 -3.27
N SER A 82 -21.29 -9.74 -3.88
CA SER A 82 -19.92 -9.78 -3.32
C SER A 82 -19.00 -8.85 -4.09
N HIS A 83 -18.11 -8.16 -3.39
CA HIS A 83 -17.09 -7.30 -3.99
C HIS A 83 -15.81 -7.27 -3.13
N ILE A 84 -14.73 -6.74 -3.70
CA ILE A 84 -13.49 -6.52 -2.97
C ILE A 84 -13.72 -5.41 -1.95
N SER A 85 -13.40 -5.68 -0.70
CA SER A 85 -13.56 -4.70 0.39
C SER A 85 -12.87 -3.38 0.06
N GLY A 86 -13.60 -2.29 0.13
CA GLY A 86 -13.12 -0.95 -0.20
C GLY A 86 -13.12 -0.60 -1.69
N ALA A 87 -13.59 -1.49 -2.56
CA ALA A 87 -13.75 -1.16 -3.98
C ALA A 87 -14.90 -0.18 -4.19
N MET A 88 -14.69 0.79 -5.07
CA MET A 88 -15.72 1.71 -5.52
C MET A 88 -16.55 1.04 -6.63
N HIS A 89 -17.87 1.13 -6.55
CA HIS A 89 -18.74 0.62 -7.61
C HIS A 89 -18.92 1.68 -8.70
N ILE A 90 -18.39 1.41 -9.87
CA ILE A 90 -18.53 2.28 -11.06
C ILE A 90 -18.78 1.38 -12.27
N PRO A 91 -20.04 1.10 -12.61
CA PRO A 91 -20.37 0.30 -13.78
C PRO A 91 -19.69 0.83 -15.04
N VAL A 92 -19.28 -0.08 -15.93
CA VAL A 92 -18.53 0.28 -17.14
C VAL A 92 -19.22 1.38 -17.97
N SER A 93 -20.55 1.42 -17.97
CA SER A 93 -21.34 2.44 -18.67
C SER A 93 -21.23 3.86 -18.10
N TYR A 94 -20.75 3.99 -16.86
CA TYR A 94 -20.60 5.28 -16.18
C TYR A 94 -19.16 5.74 -16.04
N ILE A 95 -18.17 4.92 -16.44
CA ILE A 95 -16.75 5.25 -16.26
C ILE A 95 -16.41 6.62 -16.84
N GLU A 96 -16.88 6.94 -18.06
CA GLU A 96 -16.53 8.21 -18.72
C GLU A 96 -17.01 9.42 -17.93
N SER A 97 -18.22 9.35 -17.36
CA SER A 97 -18.78 10.45 -16.56
C SER A 97 -18.12 10.56 -15.19
N GLU A 98 -17.65 9.44 -14.64
CA GLU A 98 -17.05 9.38 -13.30
C GLU A 98 -15.52 9.61 -13.27
N LEU A 99 -14.86 9.67 -14.44
CA LEU A 99 -13.40 9.86 -14.52
C LEU A 99 -12.89 11.09 -13.74
N SER A 100 -13.69 12.16 -13.68
CA SER A 100 -13.32 13.40 -12.98
C SER A 100 -13.33 13.25 -11.46
N TYR A 101 -14.10 12.31 -10.94
CA TYR A 101 -14.25 12.03 -9.51
C TYR A 101 -13.27 10.97 -8.99
N LEU A 102 -12.59 10.26 -9.88
CA LEU A 102 -11.62 9.26 -9.48
C LEU A 102 -10.43 9.91 -8.78
N PRO A 103 -9.93 9.30 -7.69
CA PRO A 103 -8.76 9.79 -7.00
C PRO A 103 -7.55 9.88 -7.93
N ARG A 104 -6.88 11.03 -7.93
CA ARG A 104 -5.66 11.25 -8.71
C ARG A 104 -4.43 10.99 -7.84
N GLY A 105 -3.36 10.48 -8.47
CA GLY A 105 -2.09 10.25 -7.77
C GLY A 105 -1.91 8.85 -7.20
N LYS A 106 -2.88 7.96 -7.39
CA LYS A 106 -2.75 6.52 -7.11
C LYS A 106 -3.10 5.71 -8.35
N PRO A 107 -2.47 4.55 -8.53
CA PRO A 107 -2.90 3.59 -9.54
C PRO A 107 -4.37 3.20 -9.34
N ILE A 108 -5.07 2.99 -10.43
CA ILE A 108 -6.46 2.52 -10.41
C ILE A 108 -6.49 1.11 -11.01
N VAL A 109 -7.06 0.18 -10.29
CA VAL A 109 -7.28 -1.19 -10.75
C VAL A 109 -8.76 -1.43 -10.92
N ALA A 110 -9.18 -1.70 -12.15
CA ALA A 110 -10.54 -2.11 -12.45
C ALA A 110 -10.64 -3.64 -12.53
N TYR A 111 -11.71 -4.21 -12.01
CA TYR A 111 -11.97 -5.62 -12.17
C TYR A 111 -13.41 -5.88 -12.60
N CYS A 112 -13.55 -6.97 -13.39
CA CYS A 112 -14.81 -7.58 -13.77
C CYS A 112 -14.66 -9.11 -13.75
N THR A 113 -15.71 -9.86 -13.54
CA THR A 113 -15.77 -11.31 -13.61
C THR A 113 -17.02 -11.75 -14.36
#